data_2b7b45007f2a8192a553aaf028cc92a7
#
_entry.id   2b7b45007f2a8192a553aaf028cc92a7
#
_cell.length_a   1.000
_cell.length_b   1.000
_cell.length_c   1.000
_cell.angle_alpha   90.00
_cell.angle_beta   90.00
_cell.angle_gamma   90.00
#
_symmetry.space_group_name_H-M   'P 1'
#
loop_
_entity.id
_entity.type
_entity.pdbx_description
1 polymer ?
#
loop_
_entity_poly.entity_id
_entity_poly.type
_entity_poly.pdbx_seq_one_letter_code
_entity_poly.pdbx_strand_id
1 'polypeptide(L)'
;MAKKVSKVVKKKEENLETGEVATDNEELLQSEKPANKPKTRKSKKQSALDRKIQKIGNDANRALSRYLSEIGKFQPLEPMREVHLAKEVKKGNRIALKELTEANLRFVVSVAKDYQGQGMPLTDLINEGNLGLIKAAERFDETRGFKFISYAVWWIRQSVLQALAEHSRIVRLPLNRVGTISKINKTSERL
;
A
#
# COMPACT_ATOMS: atom_id res chain seq x y z
N MET A 1 31.71 -12.29 1.56
CA MET A 1 30.66 -12.00 2.55
C MET A 1 30.54 -12.96 3.73
N ALA A 2 31.41 -13.95 3.85
CA ALA A 2 31.36 -14.96 4.93
C ALA A 2 32.12 -14.62 6.23
N LYS A 3 32.90 -13.53 6.27
CA LYS A 3 33.71 -13.14 7.46
C LYS A 3 33.04 -12.17 8.45
N LYS A 4 31.82 -11.64 8.14
CA LYS A 4 31.09 -10.75 9.05
C LYS A 4 30.05 -11.45 9.93
N VAL A 5 29.65 -12.66 9.61
CA VAL A 5 28.68 -13.43 10.39
C VAL A 5 29.30 -14.14 11.57
N SER A 6 30.59 -14.50 11.48
CA SER A 6 31.33 -15.22 12.55
C SER A 6 31.66 -14.35 13.78
N LYS A 7 31.65 -13.00 13.67
CA LYS A 7 31.96 -12.09 14.80
C LYS A 7 30.75 -11.74 15.67
N VAL A 8 29.54 -11.94 15.18
CA VAL A 8 28.31 -11.63 15.94
C VAL A 8 27.89 -12.82 16.82
N VAL A 9 28.23 -14.04 16.43
CA VAL A 9 27.92 -15.24 17.21
C VAL A 9 28.83 -15.41 18.43
N LYS A 10 30.11 -15.03 18.34
CA LYS A 10 31.05 -15.11 19.48
C LYS A 10 30.83 -14.06 20.59
N LYS A 11 30.05 -13.01 20.37
CA LYS A 11 29.77 -11.97 21.38
C LYS A 11 28.51 -12.25 22.21
N LYS A 12 27.78 -13.33 21.93
CA LYS A 12 26.58 -13.75 22.67
C LYS A 12 26.83 -14.89 23.67
N GLU A 13 28.01 -15.52 23.64
CA GLU A 13 28.34 -16.62 24.53
C GLU A 13 29.18 -16.21 25.75
N GLU A 14 29.65 -14.96 25.82
CA GLU A 14 30.53 -14.48 26.90
C GLU A 14 29.82 -13.76 28.06
N ASN A 15 28.48 -13.61 28.01
CA ASN A 15 27.69 -12.90 29.04
C ASN A 15 26.79 -13.84 29.90
N LEU A 16 27.15 -15.09 30.04
CA LEU A 16 26.37 -16.08 30.82
C LEU A 16 27.08 -16.69 32.04
N GLU A 17 28.21 -16.16 32.45
CA GLU A 17 28.86 -16.57 33.69
C GLU A 17 29.39 -15.36 34.46
N THR A 18 28.58 -14.78 35.33
CA THR A 18 28.94 -14.29 36.67
C THR A 18 27.68 -13.80 37.35
N GLY A 19 27.14 -14.63 38.21
CA GLY A 19 26.19 -14.20 39.21
C GLY A 19 26.95 -13.52 40.36
N GLU A 20 26.47 -12.35 40.76
CA GLU A 20 26.63 -11.93 42.15
C GLU A 20 25.56 -10.94 42.57
N VAL A 21 25.01 -11.23 43.71
CA VAL A 21 23.97 -10.60 44.52
C VAL A 21 24.51 -9.31 45.11
N ALA A 22 23.76 -8.24 45.13
CA ALA A 22 23.83 -7.22 46.19
C ALA A 22 22.52 -6.44 46.29
N THR A 23 21.94 -6.61 47.42
CA THR A 23 20.82 -5.98 48.08
C THR A 23 21.01 -4.48 48.34
N ASP A 24 19.87 -3.83 48.59
CA ASP A 24 19.66 -2.60 49.39
C ASP A 24 19.99 -1.26 48.74
N ASN A 25 18.90 -0.57 48.39
CA ASN A 25 18.61 0.80 48.86
C ASN A 25 17.18 1.22 48.48
N GLU A 26 16.21 0.76 49.28
CA GLU A 26 14.99 1.54 49.55
C GLU A 26 15.38 2.67 50.49
N GLU A 27 14.87 3.82 50.22
CA GLU A 27 14.59 5.00 51.00
C GLU A 27 15.16 6.29 50.37
N LEU A 28 14.26 7.27 50.33
CA LEU A 28 14.45 8.67 49.98
C LEU A 28 14.21 9.05 48.51
N LEU A 29 12.91 9.21 48.18
CA LEU A 29 12.40 10.35 47.39
C LEU A 29 10.87 10.34 47.42
N GLN A 30 10.31 10.61 48.59
CA GLN A 30 8.95 11.19 48.72
C GLN A 30 9.02 12.65 48.35
N SER A 31 7.93 13.10 47.71
CA SER A 31 7.54 14.48 47.49
C SER A 31 8.17 15.18 46.28
N GLU A 32 7.47 15.08 45.12
CA GLU A 32 7.08 16.25 44.34
C GLU A 32 5.91 15.90 43.42
N LYS A 33 4.69 16.34 43.78
CA LYS A 33 3.52 16.36 42.92
C LYS A 33 3.77 17.40 41.82
N PRO A 34 3.71 17.03 40.49
CA PRO A 34 3.80 18.05 39.47
C PRO A 34 2.56 18.94 39.49
N ALA A 35 2.80 20.22 39.72
CA ALA A 35 1.80 21.28 39.69
C ALA A 35 0.99 21.26 38.40
N ASN A 36 -0.32 21.25 38.54
CA ASN A 36 -1.33 21.28 37.50
C ASN A 36 -1.21 22.60 36.69
N LYS A 37 -0.44 22.59 35.57
CA LYS A 37 -0.35 23.73 34.65
C LYS A 37 -1.70 23.92 33.96
N PRO A 38 -2.30 25.12 33.93
CA PRO A 38 -3.55 25.37 33.26
C PRO A 38 -3.46 25.08 31.78
N LYS A 39 -4.19 24.08 31.29
CA LYS A 39 -4.28 23.72 29.85
C LYS A 39 -4.89 24.91 29.11
N THR A 40 -4.07 25.64 28.37
CA THR A 40 -4.47 26.79 27.56
C THR A 40 -5.52 26.41 26.52
N ARG A 41 -6.42 27.36 26.18
CA ARG A 41 -7.50 27.18 25.18
C ARG A 41 -6.99 26.64 23.82
N LYS A 42 -5.72 26.88 23.47
CA LYS A 42 -5.03 26.37 22.27
C LYS A 42 -4.84 24.84 22.30
N SER A 43 -4.53 24.23 23.46
CA SER A 43 -4.31 22.79 23.57
C SER A 43 -5.60 21.96 23.41
N LYS A 44 -6.74 22.52 23.82
CA LYS A 44 -8.06 21.86 23.63
C LYS A 44 -8.50 21.81 22.18
N LYS A 45 -8.21 22.86 21.37
CA LYS A 45 -8.52 22.88 19.93
C LYS A 45 -7.62 21.91 19.14
N GLN A 46 -6.34 21.82 19.47
CA GLN A 46 -5.42 20.86 18.87
C GLN A 46 -5.84 19.41 19.17
N SER A 47 -6.15 19.08 20.43
CA SER A 47 -6.61 17.72 20.78
C SER A 47 -7.94 17.32 20.11
N ALA A 48 -8.83 18.28 19.84
CA ALA A 48 -10.07 18.02 19.11
C ALA A 48 -9.83 17.78 17.61
N LEU A 49 -8.86 18.48 17.01
CA LEU A 49 -8.44 18.28 15.63
C LEU A 49 -7.75 16.92 15.46
N ASP A 50 -6.83 16.57 16.37
CA ASP A 50 -6.14 15.28 16.35
C ASP A 50 -7.12 14.10 16.46
N ARG A 51 -8.15 14.22 17.33
CA ARG A 51 -9.22 13.21 17.41
C ARG A 51 -10.02 13.08 16.12
N LYS A 52 -10.30 14.19 15.41
CA LYS A 52 -10.98 14.16 14.13
C LYS A 52 -10.11 13.50 13.05
N ILE A 53 -8.82 13.84 12.97
CA ILE A 53 -7.88 13.26 12.04
C ILE A 53 -7.74 11.75 12.28
N GLN A 54 -7.63 11.33 13.54
CA GLN A 54 -7.54 9.91 13.91
C GLN A 54 -8.82 9.14 13.59
N LYS A 55 -9.98 9.76 13.75
CA LYS A 55 -11.27 9.16 13.37
C LYS A 55 -11.38 8.96 11.86
N ILE A 56 -11.00 9.96 11.05
CA ILE A 56 -10.97 9.87 9.59
C ILE A 56 -10.01 8.75 9.13
N GLY A 57 -8.82 8.66 9.74
CA GLY A 57 -7.85 7.58 9.45
C GLY A 57 -8.39 6.19 9.79
N ASN A 58 -9.10 6.05 10.90
CA ASN A 58 -9.72 4.79 11.31
C ASN A 58 -10.87 4.39 10.36
N ASP A 59 -11.69 5.35 9.92
CA ASP A 59 -12.79 5.11 9.01
C ASP A 59 -12.27 4.70 7.62
N ALA A 60 -11.20 5.33 7.12
CA ALA A 60 -10.55 4.95 5.85
C ALA A 60 -9.96 3.53 5.92
N ASN A 61 -9.28 3.18 7.02
CA ASN A 61 -8.75 1.83 7.23
C ASN A 61 -9.88 0.79 7.34
N ARG A 62 -11.00 1.14 7.95
CA ARG A 62 -12.17 0.27 8.06
C ARG A 62 -12.82 0.02 6.71
N ALA A 63 -12.95 1.05 5.86
CA ALA A 63 -13.47 0.92 4.51
C ALA A 63 -12.55 0.02 3.65
N LEU A 64 -11.23 0.21 3.72
CA LEU A 64 -10.27 -0.64 3.04
C LEU A 64 -10.35 -2.10 3.51
N SER A 65 -10.44 -2.35 4.82
CA SER A 65 -10.56 -3.70 5.37
C SER A 65 -11.83 -4.40 4.89
N ARG A 66 -12.96 -3.67 4.82
CA ARG A 66 -14.21 -4.19 4.27
C ARG A 66 -14.07 -4.56 2.79
N TYR A 67 -13.51 -3.67 1.98
CA TYR A 67 -13.23 -3.92 0.57
C TYR A 67 -12.35 -5.17 0.37
N LEU A 68 -11.24 -5.30 1.12
CA LEU A 68 -10.37 -6.46 1.04
C LEU A 68 -11.07 -7.77 1.43
N SER A 69 -11.97 -7.72 2.42
CA SER A 69 -12.81 -8.87 2.80
C SER A 69 -13.80 -9.24 1.70
N GLU A 70 -14.38 -8.27 1.00
CA GLU A 70 -15.33 -8.50 -0.11
C GLU A 70 -14.64 -9.11 -1.32
N ILE A 71 -13.50 -8.55 -1.75
CA ILE A 71 -12.76 -9.10 -2.89
C ILE A 71 -12.16 -10.48 -2.61
N GLY A 72 -11.91 -10.81 -1.33
CA GLY A 72 -11.44 -12.12 -0.91
C GLY A 72 -12.42 -13.26 -1.20
N LYS A 73 -13.70 -12.96 -1.39
CA LYS A 73 -14.76 -13.94 -1.68
C LYS A 73 -14.76 -14.41 -3.14
N PHE A 74 -14.20 -13.61 -4.05
CA PHE A 74 -14.14 -13.97 -5.47
C PHE A 74 -13.03 -15.00 -5.70
N GLN A 75 -13.41 -16.08 -6.38
CA GLN A 75 -12.47 -17.12 -6.77
C GLN A 75 -11.76 -16.76 -8.09
N PRO A 76 -10.50 -17.16 -8.28
CA PRO A 76 -9.81 -17.00 -9.54
C PRO A 76 -10.54 -17.82 -10.63
N LEU A 77 -10.61 -17.27 -11.84
CA LEU A 77 -11.24 -17.91 -12.98
C LEU A 77 -10.36 -19.00 -13.59
N GLU A 78 -11.01 -20.05 -14.09
CA GLU A 78 -10.35 -21.03 -14.94
C GLU A 78 -10.04 -20.45 -16.32
N PRO A 79 -8.95 -20.89 -17.00
CA PRO A 79 -8.52 -20.34 -18.29
C PRO A 79 -9.63 -20.41 -19.36
N MET A 80 -10.40 -21.49 -19.40
CA MET A 80 -11.51 -21.64 -20.35
C MET A 80 -12.64 -20.64 -20.08
N ARG A 81 -12.91 -20.35 -18.80
CA ARG A 81 -13.90 -19.36 -18.41
C ARG A 81 -13.47 -17.94 -18.74
N GLU A 82 -12.17 -17.62 -18.56
CA GLU A 82 -11.60 -16.30 -18.98
C GLU A 82 -11.84 -16.05 -20.48
N VAL A 83 -11.54 -17.04 -21.33
CA VAL A 83 -11.74 -16.96 -22.79
C VAL A 83 -13.22 -16.76 -23.14
N HIS A 84 -14.12 -17.51 -22.48
CA HIS A 84 -15.55 -17.36 -22.71
C HIS A 84 -16.05 -15.96 -22.32
N LEU A 85 -15.66 -15.48 -21.13
CA LEU A 85 -16.04 -14.14 -20.66
C LEU A 85 -15.49 -13.05 -21.57
N ALA A 86 -14.24 -13.17 -22.03
CA ALA A 86 -13.65 -12.22 -22.96
C ALA A 86 -14.43 -12.11 -24.28
N LYS A 87 -14.92 -13.23 -24.82
CA LYS A 87 -15.79 -13.24 -26.01
C LYS A 87 -17.11 -12.53 -25.77
N GLU A 88 -17.70 -12.75 -24.58
CA GLU A 88 -18.96 -12.08 -24.22
C GLU A 88 -18.77 -10.57 -23.99
N VAL A 89 -17.62 -10.15 -23.41
CA VAL A 89 -17.29 -8.74 -23.25
C VAL A 89 -17.17 -8.03 -24.62
N LYS A 90 -16.58 -8.68 -25.62
CA LYS A 90 -16.52 -8.15 -26.99
C LYS A 90 -17.91 -7.96 -27.62
N LYS A 91 -18.88 -8.77 -27.22
CA LYS A 91 -20.30 -8.60 -27.64
C LYS A 91 -21.03 -7.51 -26.86
N GLY A 92 -20.38 -6.83 -25.92
CA GLY A 92 -20.96 -5.77 -25.10
C GLY A 92 -21.67 -6.27 -23.83
N ASN A 93 -21.47 -7.52 -23.42
CA ASN A 93 -22.08 -8.06 -22.21
C ASN A 93 -21.43 -7.49 -20.95
N ARG A 94 -22.13 -6.57 -20.25
CA ARG A 94 -21.65 -5.93 -19.02
C ARG A 94 -21.54 -6.90 -17.83
N ILE A 95 -22.34 -7.96 -17.80
CA ILE A 95 -22.29 -8.99 -16.74
C ILE A 95 -20.98 -9.76 -16.85
N ALA A 96 -20.59 -10.14 -18.07
CA ALA A 96 -19.33 -10.81 -18.33
C ALA A 96 -18.12 -9.91 -17.99
N LEU A 97 -18.20 -8.61 -18.30
CA LEU A 97 -17.17 -7.62 -17.93
C LEU A 97 -17.03 -7.55 -16.40
N LYS A 98 -18.14 -7.50 -15.67
CA LYS A 98 -18.16 -7.47 -14.22
C LYS A 98 -17.51 -8.73 -13.63
N GLU A 99 -17.93 -9.92 -14.09
CA GLU A 99 -17.40 -11.20 -13.61
C GLU A 99 -15.88 -11.31 -13.86
N LEU A 100 -15.42 -10.93 -15.05
CA LEU A 100 -13.99 -10.93 -15.40
C LEU A 100 -13.18 -9.97 -14.54
N THR A 101 -13.70 -8.77 -14.26
CA THR A 101 -13.01 -7.78 -13.42
C THR A 101 -13.01 -8.17 -11.94
N GLU A 102 -14.14 -8.62 -11.39
CA GLU A 102 -14.26 -9.01 -9.98
C GLU A 102 -13.31 -10.14 -9.58
N ALA A 103 -13.13 -11.14 -10.43
CA ALA A 103 -12.19 -12.23 -10.19
C ALA A 103 -10.72 -11.78 -10.12
N ASN A 104 -10.40 -10.64 -10.73
CA ASN A 104 -9.04 -10.11 -10.83
C ASN A 104 -8.74 -8.92 -9.90
N LEU A 105 -9.69 -8.45 -9.08
CA LEU A 105 -9.50 -7.33 -8.16
C LEU A 105 -8.36 -7.57 -7.15
N ARG A 106 -8.19 -8.81 -6.68
CA ARG A 106 -7.09 -9.18 -5.76
C ARG A 106 -5.73 -8.92 -6.37
N PHE A 107 -5.59 -9.14 -7.67
CA PHE A 107 -4.35 -8.88 -8.38
C PHE A 107 -4.04 -7.38 -8.46
N VAL A 108 -5.06 -6.53 -8.67
CA VAL A 108 -4.89 -5.07 -8.62
C VAL A 108 -4.32 -4.62 -7.29
N VAL A 109 -4.81 -5.15 -6.17
CA VAL A 109 -4.29 -4.81 -4.83
C VAL A 109 -2.82 -5.18 -4.69
N SER A 110 -2.39 -6.33 -5.22
CA SER A 110 -0.98 -6.72 -5.16
C SER A 110 -0.09 -5.77 -5.96
N VAL A 111 -0.51 -5.35 -7.15
CA VAL A 111 0.22 -4.37 -7.96
C VAL A 111 0.22 -2.98 -7.30
N ALA A 112 -0.92 -2.52 -6.75
CA ALA A 112 -1.01 -1.22 -6.10
C ALA A 112 -0.12 -1.10 -4.86
N LYS A 113 0.13 -2.19 -4.13
CA LYS A 113 1.06 -2.21 -2.98
C LYS A 113 2.49 -1.84 -3.36
N ASP A 114 2.95 -2.21 -4.55
CA ASP A 114 4.30 -1.90 -5.02
C ASP A 114 4.53 -0.39 -5.19
N TYR A 115 3.45 0.38 -5.32
CA TYR A 115 3.46 1.84 -5.50
C TYR A 115 3.07 2.61 -4.24
N GLN A 116 2.90 1.93 -3.11
CA GLN A 116 2.56 2.56 -1.84
C GLN A 116 3.70 3.47 -1.36
N GLY A 117 3.34 4.60 -0.73
CA GLY A 117 4.32 5.55 -0.20
C GLY A 117 4.84 6.59 -1.21
N GLN A 118 4.37 6.58 -2.45
CA GLN A 118 4.79 7.51 -3.51
C GLN A 118 3.92 8.79 -3.61
N GLY A 119 3.24 9.17 -2.52
CA GLY A 119 2.47 10.42 -2.45
C GLY A 119 0.96 10.24 -2.65
N MET A 120 0.48 9.00 -2.84
CA MET A 120 -0.96 8.67 -2.86
C MET A 120 -1.31 7.60 -1.83
N PRO A 121 -2.50 7.65 -1.19
CA PRO A 121 -2.99 6.60 -0.31
C PRO A 121 -3.28 5.32 -1.11
N LEU A 122 -3.14 4.16 -0.44
CA LEU A 122 -3.34 2.85 -1.08
C LEU A 122 -4.76 2.68 -1.66
N THR A 123 -5.77 3.26 -1.01
CA THR A 123 -7.16 3.24 -1.48
C THR A 123 -7.31 3.86 -2.87
N ASP A 124 -6.66 4.99 -3.11
CA ASP A 124 -6.73 5.71 -4.37
C ASP A 124 -5.92 4.97 -5.46
N LEU A 125 -4.76 4.42 -5.10
CA LEU A 125 -3.97 3.57 -6.00
C LEU A 125 -4.76 2.33 -6.46
N ILE A 126 -5.53 1.70 -5.55
CA ILE A 126 -6.41 0.57 -5.89
C ILE A 126 -7.52 1.02 -6.83
N ASN A 127 -8.16 2.17 -6.58
CA ASN A 127 -9.23 2.68 -7.42
C ASN A 127 -8.74 2.97 -8.85
N GLU A 128 -7.60 3.64 -8.98
CA GLU A 128 -6.97 3.87 -10.28
C GLU A 128 -6.53 2.59 -10.97
N GLY A 129 -6.01 1.63 -10.20
CA GLY A 129 -5.69 0.28 -10.70
C GLY A 129 -6.92 -0.45 -11.21
N ASN A 130 -8.07 -0.35 -10.52
CA ASN A 130 -9.33 -0.94 -10.96
C ASN A 130 -9.84 -0.31 -12.27
N LEU A 131 -9.68 1.00 -12.45
CA LEU A 131 -9.99 1.65 -13.74
C LEU A 131 -9.08 1.11 -14.86
N GLY A 132 -7.80 0.89 -14.56
CA GLY A 132 -6.87 0.22 -15.49
C GLY A 132 -7.31 -1.21 -15.85
N LEU A 133 -7.76 -1.98 -14.85
CA LEU A 133 -8.26 -3.35 -15.05
C LEU A 133 -9.50 -3.39 -15.97
N ILE A 134 -10.45 -2.46 -15.79
CA ILE A 134 -11.66 -2.36 -16.61
C ILE A 134 -11.27 -2.06 -18.07
N LYS A 135 -10.39 -1.06 -18.29
CA LYS A 135 -9.87 -0.75 -19.64
C LYS A 135 -9.16 -1.95 -20.29
N ALA A 136 -8.43 -2.75 -19.49
CA ALA A 136 -7.79 -3.97 -19.96
C ALA A 136 -8.85 -5.01 -20.39
N ALA A 137 -9.89 -5.21 -19.59
CA ALA A 137 -10.95 -6.18 -19.87
C ALA A 137 -11.73 -5.84 -21.17
N GLU A 138 -11.99 -4.56 -21.42
CA GLU A 138 -12.65 -4.11 -22.65
C GLU A 138 -11.81 -4.32 -23.93
N ARG A 139 -10.47 -4.30 -23.79
CA ARG A 139 -9.51 -4.36 -24.92
C ARG A 139 -8.81 -5.69 -25.04
N PHE A 140 -9.10 -6.62 -24.16
CA PHE A 140 -8.45 -7.92 -24.16
C PHE A 140 -8.83 -8.75 -25.39
N ASP A 141 -7.80 -9.39 -25.99
CA ASP A 141 -7.96 -10.27 -27.14
C ASP A 141 -7.59 -11.71 -26.78
N GLU A 142 -8.60 -12.54 -26.64
CA GLU A 142 -8.49 -13.95 -26.28
C GLU A 142 -7.86 -14.83 -27.37
N THR A 143 -7.81 -14.34 -28.61
CA THR A 143 -7.24 -15.11 -29.73
C THR A 143 -5.72 -15.27 -29.65
N ARG A 144 -5.06 -14.40 -28.88
CA ARG A 144 -3.59 -14.39 -28.70
C ARG A 144 -3.05 -15.48 -27.79
N GLY A 145 -3.89 -16.26 -27.12
CA GLY A 145 -3.51 -17.39 -26.27
C GLY A 145 -2.82 -17.04 -24.95
N PHE A 146 -2.77 -15.75 -24.57
CA PHE A 146 -2.21 -15.31 -23.28
C PHE A 146 -3.30 -15.23 -22.21
N LYS A 147 -2.90 -15.44 -20.94
CA LYS A 147 -3.80 -15.21 -19.79
C LYS A 147 -4.14 -13.73 -19.68
N PHE A 148 -5.38 -13.44 -19.32
CA PHE A 148 -5.85 -12.06 -19.12
C PHE A 148 -4.96 -11.25 -18.16
N ILE A 149 -4.51 -11.86 -17.07
CA ILE A 149 -3.66 -11.22 -16.07
C ILE A 149 -2.34 -10.68 -16.63
N SER A 150 -1.74 -11.40 -17.59
CA SER A 150 -0.48 -10.98 -18.24
C SER A 150 -0.65 -9.72 -19.10
N TYR A 151 -1.83 -9.52 -19.65
CA TYR A 151 -2.19 -8.32 -20.39
C TYR A 151 -2.62 -7.18 -19.45
N ALA A 152 -3.45 -7.49 -18.47
CA ALA A 152 -4.02 -6.52 -17.53
C ALA A 152 -2.96 -5.79 -16.70
N VAL A 153 -1.85 -6.45 -16.34
CA VAL A 153 -0.77 -5.85 -15.53
C VAL A 153 -0.23 -4.55 -16.13
N TRP A 154 -0.12 -4.47 -17.46
CA TRP A 154 0.36 -3.27 -18.14
C TRP A 154 -0.61 -2.09 -18.01
N TRP A 155 -1.91 -2.36 -18.15
CA TRP A 155 -2.96 -1.34 -18.01
C TRP A 155 -3.09 -0.85 -16.57
N ILE A 156 -3.03 -1.78 -15.61
CA ILE A 156 -3.07 -1.46 -14.17
C ILE A 156 -1.89 -0.56 -13.81
N ARG A 157 -0.65 -0.96 -14.18
CA ARG A 157 0.55 -0.15 -13.94
C ARG A 157 0.48 1.20 -14.60
N GLN A 158 0.06 1.27 -15.85
CA GLN A 158 -0.07 2.51 -16.59
C GLN A 158 -1.07 3.47 -15.90
N SER A 159 -2.22 2.98 -15.48
CA SER A 159 -3.23 3.78 -14.79
C SER A 159 -2.71 4.29 -13.44
N VAL A 160 -2.08 3.44 -12.64
CA VAL A 160 -1.49 3.82 -11.35
C VAL A 160 -0.37 4.85 -11.52
N LEU A 161 0.55 4.66 -12.48
CA LEU A 161 1.64 5.61 -12.74
C LEU A 161 1.12 6.94 -13.26
N GLN A 162 0.09 6.94 -14.10
CA GLN A 162 -0.56 8.16 -14.58
C GLN A 162 -1.19 8.92 -13.40
N ALA A 163 -1.93 8.23 -12.54
CA ALA A 163 -2.54 8.83 -11.37
C ALA A 163 -1.49 9.41 -10.40
N LEU A 164 -0.40 8.70 -10.16
CA LEU A 164 0.72 9.21 -9.36
C LEU A 164 1.32 10.47 -9.97
N ALA A 165 1.52 10.51 -11.28
CA ALA A 165 2.08 11.68 -11.95
C ALA A 165 1.14 12.90 -11.89
N GLU A 166 -0.18 12.67 -11.88
CA GLU A 166 -1.19 13.72 -11.87
C GLU A 166 -1.59 14.20 -10.46
N HIS A 167 -1.67 13.30 -9.50
CA HIS A 167 -2.29 13.57 -8.20
C HIS A 167 -1.36 13.43 -6.99
N SER A 168 -0.13 12.91 -7.14
CA SER A 168 0.78 12.74 -5.99
C SER A 168 1.33 14.07 -5.44
N ARG A 169 1.28 15.15 -6.20
CA ARG A 169 1.84 16.45 -5.86
C ARG A 169 0.77 17.51 -5.67
N ILE A 170 0.93 18.37 -4.66
CA ILE A 170 0.04 19.52 -4.42
C ILE A 170 0.03 20.45 -5.64
N VAL A 171 1.20 20.72 -6.23
CA VAL A 171 1.33 21.45 -7.48
C VAL A 171 1.52 20.45 -8.60
N ARG A 172 0.52 20.33 -9.49
CA ARG A 172 0.57 19.42 -10.65
C ARG A 172 1.69 19.81 -11.60
N LEU A 173 2.52 18.83 -11.95
CA LEU A 173 3.55 18.98 -12.96
C LEU A 173 3.13 18.36 -14.29
N PRO A 174 3.51 18.94 -15.45
CA PRO A 174 3.34 18.29 -16.74
C PRO A 174 4.05 16.93 -16.78
N LEU A 175 3.43 15.92 -17.40
CA LEU A 175 3.94 14.53 -17.48
C LEU A 175 5.39 14.45 -18.00
N ASN A 176 5.75 15.30 -18.96
CA ASN A 176 7.10 15.36 -19.50
C ASN A 176 8.16 15.70 -18.42
N ARG A 177 7.81 16.57 -17.47
CA ARG A 177 8.71 16.95 -16.36
C ARG A 177 8.81 15.87 -15.30
N VAL A 178 7.72 15.15 -15.04
CA VAL A 178 7.71 14.02 -14.11
C VAL A 178 8.68 12.94 -14.60
N GLY A 179 8.67 12.60 -15.87
CA GLY A 179 9.61 11.66 -16.49
C GLY A 179 11.08 12.09 -16.35
N THR A 180 11.36 13.38 -16.49
CA THR A 180 12.72 13.95 -16.34
C THR A 180 13.20 13.83 -14.89
N ILE A 181 12.35 14.17 -13.91
CA ILE A 181 12.66 14.06 -12.48
C ILE A 181 12.92 12.59 -12.09
N SER A 182 12.11 11.66 -12.58
CA SER A 182 12.32 10.23 -12.32
C SER A 182 13.69 9.73 -12.86
N LYS A 183 14.11 10.19 -14.04
CA LYS A 183 15.44 9.88 -14.58
C LYS A 183 16.57 10.45 -13.71
N ILE A 184 16.43 11.69 -13.25
CA ILE A 184 17.44 12.34 -12.38
C ILE A 184 17.56 11.56 -11.07
N ASN A 185 16.44 11.24 -10.39
CA ASN A 185 16.46 10.47 -9.15
C ASN A 185 17.16 9.12 -9.33
N LYS A 186 16.78 8.38 -10.38
CA LYS A 186 17.40 7.08 -10.69
C LYS A 186 18.91 7.17 -11.00
N THR A 187 19.36 8.27 -11.55
CA THR A 187 20.80 8.49 -11.80
C THR A 187 21.53 8.83 -10.50
N SER A 188 20.91 9.66 -9.66
CA SER A 188 21.45 10.02 -8.34
C SER A 188 21.58 8.82 -7.39
N GLU A 189 20.63 7.87 -7.45
CA GLU A 189 20.69 6.63 -6.65
C GLU A 189 21.78 5.64 -7.10
N ARG A 190 22.31 5.82 -8.32
CA ARG A 190 23.40 4.97 -8.87
C ARG A 190 24.80 5.48 -8.60
N LEU A 191 24.93 6.76 -8.25
CA LEU A 191 26.19 7.42 -7.89
C LEU A 191 26.49 7.22 -6.40
#